data_fd59049f9851fe5e6251bebf38989764
#
_entry.id   fd59049f9851fe5e6251bebf38989764
#
_cell.length_a   1.000
_cell.length_b   1.000
_cell.length_c   1.000
_cell.angle_alpha   90.00
_cell.angle_beta   90.00
_cell.angle_gamma   90.00
#
_symmetry.space_group_name_H-M   'P 1'
#
loop_
_entity.id
_entity.type
_entity.pdbx_description
1 polymer ?
#
loop_
_entity_poly.entity_id
_entity_poly.type
_entity_poly.pdbx_seq_one_letter_code
_entity_poly.pdbx_strand_id
1 'polypeptide(L)'
;VFKGPRYACDIPLILKNFASLSKEEALDVVLARLRDEAWSKLGELTEGFHLGFTIGRVDVEPVYVGVDGPVRVLAEVVDAPELPLSKVIARTEYFLESGADMIDIGAIVGKDNSRKISDLVHVVREKFRVPVSVDSLNPAEIEAAVEAGADMVLSLDYGNFEEVKLPSDVAVTILPTNVKKGEIPRSPEERARKTLELVKEVRGAGLVKVLADPLLEPPINPGIANSLRSYFFFRDMDEVTPLLFGAGNVTEFIDADSVGVNVFLALLAQELGVAVLLTTENSVKCRGCVREVAAARKLAYMAKALSTPPKDLGVDVFVAKSKKEYFEPPDTEGMRVISEVKVDDYSPDPLGYFTIWVSHDDGRIFTLYRGVKGEMLFAGRSAEHIGKAILSEGLVGSLEHAIYLGRELEKAEVCLKLGKSYVQDVDVFGGWHE
;
A
#
# COMPACT_ATOMS: atom_id res chain seq x y z
N VAL A 1 -0.87 -22.02 18.64
CA VAL A 1 -0.36 -22.44 19.93
C VAL A 1 1.00 -21.78 20.16
N PHE A 2 1.10 -20.94 21.16
CA PHE A 2 2.23 -20.07 21.44
C PHE A 2 3.42 -20.85 21.99
N LYS A 3 4.53 -20.86 21.28
CA LYS A 3 5.80 -21.39 21.79
C LYS A 3 6.71 -20.23 22.20
N GLY A 4 6.56 -19.75 23.43
CA GLY A 4 7.50 -18.81 24.01
C GLY A 4 7.11 -18.46 25.44
N PRO A 5 8.06 -18.38 26.39
CA PRO A 5 7.77 -18.18 27.81
C PRO A 5 7.15 -16.83 28.17
N ARG A 6 7.20 -15.83 27.28
CA ARG A 6 6.61 -14.50 27.54
C ARG A 6 5.08 -14.43 27.35
N TYR A 7 4.48 -15.31 26.57
CA TYR A 7 3.05 -15.29 26.27
C TYR A 7 2.23 -16.21 27.19
N ALA A 8 2.85 -17.11 27.91
CA ALA A 8 2.18 -18.04 28.83
C ALA A 8 1.54 -17.34 30.04
N CYS A 9 2.07 -16.21 30.48
CA CYS A 9 1.58 -15.46 31.63
C CYS A 9 0.32 -14.65 31.32
N ASP A 10 0.12 -14.23 30.06
CA ASP A 10 -1.01 -13.38 29.63
C ASP A 10 -2.23 -14.19 29.17
N ILE A 11 -2.06 -15.48 28.86
CA ILE A 11 -3.15 -16.36 28.40
C ILE A 11 -4.36 -16.38 29.37
N PRO A 12 -4.20 -16.45 30.70
CA PRO A 12 -5.34 -16.43 31.63
C PRO A 12 -6.10 -15.09 31.61
N LEU A 13 -5.40 -13.97 31.44
CA LEU A 13 -6.00 -12.64 31.38
C LEU A 13 -6.73 -12.44 30.06
N ILE A 14 -6.13 -12.89 28.99
CA ILE A 14 -6.70 -12.91 27.64
C ILE A 14 -7.96 -13.78 27.63
N LEU A 15 -7.91 -15.01 28.13
CA LEU A 15 -9.05 -15.92 28.18
C LEU A 15 -10.20 -15.38 29.06
N LYS A 16 -9.90 -14.63 30.12
CA LYS A 16 -10.92 -14.02 30.99
C LYS A 16 -11.70 -12.90 30.26
N ASN A 17 -11.04 -12.19 29.37
CA ASN A 17 -11.66 -11.14 28.54
C ASN A 17 -12.37 -11.70 27.30
N PHE A 18 -12.05 -12.92 26.88
CA PHE A 18 -12.63 -13.58 25.70
C PHE A 18 -13.93 -14.33 25.97
N ALA A 19 -14.36 -14.47 27.21
CA ALA A 19 -15.59 -15.23 27.56
C ALA A 19 -16.87 -14.65 26.95
N SER A 20 -16.82 -13.41 26.43
CA SER A 20 -17.93 -12.71 25.78
C SER A 20 -17.75 -12.47 24.27
N LEU A 21 -16.62 -12.90 23.69
CA LEU A 21 -16.30 -12.67 22.28
C LEU A 21 -16.50 -13.95 21.46
N SER A 22 -16.89 -13.78 20.21
CA SER A 22 -16.84 -14.87 19.23
C SER A 22 -15.39 -15.33 18.99
N LYS A 23 -15.22 -16.53 18.41
CA LYS A 23 -13.88 -17.04 18.05
C LYS A 23 -13.08 -16.08 17.13
N GLU A 24 -13.77 -15.41 16.23
CA GLU A 24 -13.19 -14.47 15.26
C GLU A 24 -12.77 -13.17 15.93
N GLU A 25 -13.64 -12.57 16.72
CA GLU A 25 -13.32 -11.38 17.52
C GLU A 25 -12.16 -11.64 18.49
N ALA A 26 -12.10 -12.81 19.10
CA ALA A 26 -11.01 -13.21 19.97
C ALA A 26 -9.67 -13.32 19.21
N LEU A 27 -9.68 -13.89 18.01
CA LEU A 27 -8.49 -14.01 17.15
C LEU A 27 -8.00 -12.62 16.70
N ASP A 28 -8.90 -11.76 16.29
CA ASP A 28 -8.57 -10.39 15.85
C ASP A 28 -7.95 -9.57 16.98
N VAL A 29 -8.47 -9.67 18.20
CA VAL A 29 -7.89 -9.01 19.39
C VAL A 29 -6.49 -9.52 19.69
N VAL A 30 -6.26 -10.85 19.60
CA VAL A 30 -4.91 -11.42 19.80
C VAL A 30 -3.93 -10.95 18.73
N LEU A 31 -4.36 -10.96 17.47
CA LEU A 31 -3.52 -10.52 16.35
C LEU A 31 -3.21 -9.03 16.45
N ALA A 32 -4.20 -8.20 16.79
CA ALA A 32 -4.00 -6.76 16.99
C ALA A 32 -2.98 -6.51 18.12
N ARG A 33 -3.12 -7.18 19.27
CA ARG A 33 -2.19 -7.04 20.39
C ARG A 33 -0.77 -7.51 20.05
N LEU A 34 -0.63 -8.62 19.33
CA LEU A 34 0.69 -9.07 18.86
C LEU A 34 1.34 -8.07 17.90
N ARG A 35 0.53 -7.42 17.05
CA ARG A 35 1.00 -6.35 16.18
C ARG A 35 1.44 -5.11 16.98
N ASP A 36 0.66 -4.72 17.98
CA ASP A 36 0.98 -3.57 18.84
C ASP A 36 2.25 -3.81 19.68
N GLU A 37 2.43 -5.02 20.23
CA GLU A 37 3.65 -5.38 20.95
C GLU A 37 4.87 -5.42 20.02
N ALA A 38 4.71 -5.93 18.79
CA ALA A 38 5.77 -5.88 17.80
C ALA A 38 6.12 -4.44 17.40
N TRP A 39 5.10 -3.57 17.30
CA TRP A 39 5.29 -2.16 16.98
C TRP A 39 5.89 -1.35 18.15
N SER A 40 5.51 -1.66 19.39
CA SER A 40 6.13 -1.08 20.58
C SER A 40 7.61 -1.44 20.69
N LYS A 41 7.97 -2.72 20.45
CA LYS A 41 9.40 -3.12 20.38
C LYS A 41 10.15 -2.41 19.26
N LEU A 42 9.50 -2.13 18.14
CA LEU A 42 10.07 -1.35 17.07
C LEU A 42 10.38 0.08 17.55
N GLY A 43 9.49 0.70 18.33
CA GLY A 43 9.71 2.00 18.96
C GLY A 43 10.92 2.00 19.89
N GLU A 44 11.06 0.98 20.74
CA GLU A 44 12.23 0.82 21.63
C GLU A 44 13.56 0.69 20.86
N LEU A 45 13.54 0.12 19.65
CA LEU A 45 14.71 -0.03 18.79
C LEU A 45 15.05 1.24 17.99
N THR A 46 14.19 2.26 18.01
CA THR A 46 14.35 3.49 17.21
C THR A 46 14.94 4.67 17.99
N GLU A 47 15.32 4.48 19.24
CA GLU A 47 16.04 5.51 19.98
C GLU A 47 17.47 5.69 19.44
N GLY A 48 17.75 6.87 18.87
CA GLY A 48 19.10 7.28 18.49
C GLY A 48 19.45 7.22 17.00
N PHE A 49 18.49 7.47 16.11
CA PHE A 49 18.79 7.65 14.67
C PHE A 49 19.68 8.88 14.43
N HIS A 50 20.75 8.70 13.65
CA HIS A 50 21.75 9.75 13.38
C HIS A 50 22.10 9.91 11.89
N LEU A 51 21.71 8.96 11.03
CA LEU A 51 22.06 8.92 9.61
C LEU A 51 20.89 9.34 8.72
N GLY A 52 20.33 10.51 9.00
CA GLY A 52 19.20 11.04 8.24
C GLY A 52 18.78 12.43 8.70
N PHE A 53 17.55 12.78 8.34
CA PHE A 53 16.92 14.06 8.67
C PHE A 53 15.39 13.89 8.78
N THR A 54 14.73 14.92 9.29
CA THR A 54 13.25 14.94 9.35
C THR A 54 12.68 15.73 8.18
N ILE A 55 11.62 15.18 7.56
CA ILE A 55 10.75 15.86 6.60
C ILE A 55 9.51 16.32 7.36
N GLY A 56 9.08 17.53 7.12
CA GLY A 56 7.98 18.21 7.77
C GLY A 56 8.43 19.60 8.19
N ARG A 57 7.73 20.60 7.66
CA ARG A 57 7.91 22.00 8.00
C ARG A 57 6.89 22.37 9.10
N VAL A 58 6.72 23.65 9.39
CA VAL A 58 5.83 24.12 10.45
C VAL A 58 4.42 23.51 10.33
N ASP A 59 3.82 23.14 11.45
CA ASP A 59 2.45 22.63 11.61
C ASP A 59 2.14 21.22 11.05
N VAL A 60 3.15 20.45 10.67
CA VAL A 60 2.98 19.03 10.33
C VAL A 60 3.76 18.14 11.30
N GLU A 61 3.31 16.89 11.45
CA GLU A 61 4.06 15.88 12.22
C GLU A 61 5.31 15.47 11.44
N PRO A 62 6.52 15.70 11.98
CA PRO A 62 7.75 15.44 11.24
C PRO A 62 8.01 13.94 11.12
N VAL A 63 8.47 13.51 9.94
CA VAL A 63 8.82 12.12 9.64
C VAL A 63 10.34 11.99 9.50
N TYR A 64 10.96 11.14 10.32
CA TYR A 64 12.38 10.84 10.18
C TYR A 64 12.63 9.95 8.94
N VAL A 65 13.63 10.33 8.14
CA VAL A 65 14.06 9.67 6.91
C VAL A 65 15.57 9.46 6.99
N GLY A 66 16.02 8.22 7.07
CA GLY A 66 17.43 7.91 7.25
C GLY A 66 17.80 6.46 6.92
N VAL A 67 19.10 6.22 6.72
CA VAL A 67 19.68 4.92 6.38
C VAL A 67 19.55 3.92 7.53
N ASP A 68 19.54 4.44 8.76
CA ASP A 68 19.47 3.67 10.00
C ASP A 68 18.04 3.46 10.50
N GLY A 69 17.06 4.16 9.92
CA GLY A 69 15.64 4.07 10.30
C GLY A 69 14.84 3.01 9.55
N PRO A 70 13.56 2.86 9.92
CA PRO A 70 12.61 2.10 9.13
C PRO A 70 12.29 2.85 7.82
N VAL A 71 12.08 2.10 6.77
CA VAL A 71 11.61 2.65 5.49
C VAL A 71 10.28 3.38 5.69
N ARG A 72 10.14 4.57 5.10
CA ARG A 72 8.92 5.37 5.12
C ARG A 72 8.10 5.15 3.85
N VAL A 73 6.79 5.23 3.99
CA VAL A 73 5.85 5.07 2.88
C VAL A 73 5.40 6.43 2.41
N LEU A 74 5.74 6.76 1.18
CA LEU A 74 5.25 7.92 0.44
C LEU A 74 4.19 7.42 -0.54
N ALA A 75 2.94 7.85 -0.37
CA ALA A 75 1.84 7.42 -1.22
C ALA A 75 1.44 8.53 -2.21
N GLU A 76 1.49 8.22 -3.49
CA GLU A 76 1.26 9.17 -4.56
C GLU A 76 -0.21 9.20 -4.99
N VAL A 77 -0.77 10.40 -5.03
CA VAL A 77 -2.01 10.72 -5.74
C VAL A 77 -1.65 11.12 -7.17
N VAL A 78 -1.65 10.14 -8.07
CA VAL A 78 -1.27 10.29 -9.48
C VAL A 78 -2.22 11.22 -10.21
N ASP A 79 -1.68 12.05 -11.13
CA ASP A 79 -2.43 13.01 -11.93
C ASP A 79 -3.40 13.87 -11.10
N ALA A 80 -2.99 14.23 -9.88
CA ALA A 80 -3.82 14.92 -8.91
C ALA A 80 -4.54 16.16 -9.46
N PRO A 81 -3.93 17.00 -10.34
CA PRO A 81 -4.60 18.14 -10.93
C PRO A 81 -5.80 17.82 -11.84
N GLU A 82 -5.96 16.60 -12.32
CA GLU A 82 -7.13 16.17 -13.10
C GLU A 82 -8.28 15.67 -12.24
N LEU A 83 -8.01 15.36 -10.96
CA LEU A 83 -9.01 14.84 -10.05
C LEU A 83 -9.84 15.97 -9.40
N PRO A 84 -11.13 15.72 -9.16
CA PRO A 84 -11.90 16.60 -8.27
C PRO A 84 -11.26 16.64 -6.86
N LEU A 85 -11.25 17.80 -6.22
CA LEU A 85 -10.66 17.98 -4.88
C LEU A 85 -11.19 16.95 -3.87
N SER A 86 -12.48 16.64 -3.92
CA SER A 86 -13.08 15.62 -3.04
C SER A 86 -12.47 14.23 -3.21
N LYS A 87 -12.05 13.86 -4.44
CA LYS A 87 -11.36 12.60 -4.70
C LYS A 87 -9.92 12.61 -4.19
N VAL A 88 -9.20 13.74 -4.36
CA VAL A 88 -7.84 13.88 -3.79
C VAL A 88 -7.90 13.73 -2.28
N ILE A 89 -8.84 14.40 -1.62
CA ILE A 89 -9.04 14.30 -0.17
C ILE A 89 -9.36 12.87 0.27
N ALA A 90 -10.32 12.22 -0.38
CA ALA A 90 -10.72 10.85 -0.05
C ALA A 90 -9.56 9.85 -0.26
N ARG A 91 -8.78 10.02 -1.33
CA ARG A 91 -7.61 9.17 -1.59
C ARG A 91 -6.48 9.39 -0.59
N THR A 92 -6.23 10.63 -0.23
CA THR A 92 -5.28 10.99 0.84
C THR A 92 -5.66 10.34 2.17
N GLU A 93 -6.92 10.46 2.58
CA GLU A 93 -7.44 9.86 3.81
C GLU A 93 -7.27 8.34 3.81
N TYR A 94 -7.66 7.68 2.72
CA TYR A 94 -7.49 6.25 2.52
C TYR A 94 -6.01 5.80 2.58
N PHE A 95 -5.09 6.56 1.98
CA PHE A 95 -3.66 6.24 2.02
C PHE A 95 -3.08 6.38 3.43
N LEU A 96 -3.47 7.41 4.17
CA LEU A 96 -3.06 7.58 5.56
C LEU A 96 -3.60 6.47 6.46
N GLU A 97 -4.88 6.10 6.31
CA GLU A 97 -5.49 4.95 7.01
C GLU A 97 -4.81 3.62 6.62
N SER A 98 -4.29 3.52 5.41
CA SER A 98 -3.51 2.37 4.93
C SER A 98 -2.07 2.35 5.44
N GLY A 99 -1.61 3.39 6.13
CA GLY A 99 -0.31 3.45 6.79
C GLY A 99 0.78 4.20 6.01
N ALA A 100 0.41 5.09 5.09
CA ALA A 100 1.33 6.07 4.51
C ALA A 100 1.84 7.03 5.60
N ASP A 101 3.12 7.39 5.54
CA ASP A 101 3.71 8.41 6.41
C ASP A 101 3.62 9.80 5.79
N MET A 102 3.66 9.87 4.47
CA MET A 102 3.71 11.09 3.66
C MET A 102 2.85 10.92 2.42
N ILE A 103 2.38 12.03 1.87
CA ILE A 103 1.55 12.07 0.66
C ILE A 103 2.29 12.79 -0.45
N ASP A 104 2.26 12.22 -1.65
CA ASP A 104 2.80 12.83 -2.84
C ASP A 104 1.68 13.32 -3.76
N ILE A 105 1.83 14.55 -4.27
CA ILE A 105 0.93 15.16 -5.24
C ILE A 105 1.58 15.04 -6.63
N GLY A 106 1.17 14.02 -7.38
CA GLY A 106 1.68 13.77 -8.73
C GLY A 106 1.16 14.81 -9.73
N ALA A 107 2.09 15.49 -10.42
CA ALA A 107 1.80 16.42 -11.50
C ALA A 107 1.52 15.68 -12.82
N ILE A 108 1.08 16.45 -13.83
CA ILE A 108 0.77 15.92 -15.17
C ILE A 108 1.87 16.35 -16.12
N VAL A 109 2.55 15.39 -16.72
CA VAL A 109 3.62 15.66 -17.68
C VAL A 109 3.10 16.47 -18.87
N GLY A 110 3.85 17.53 -19.24
CA GLY A 110 3.58 18.34 -20.43
C GLY A 110 2.49 19.41 -20.28
N LYS A 111 1.98 19.62 -19.06
CA LYS A 111 1.05 20.71 -18.73
C LYS A 111 1.65 21.55 -17.58
N ASP A 112 1.34 22.84 -17.55
CA ASP A 112 1.61 23.67 -16.38
C ASP A 112 0.36 23.68 -15.49
N ASN A 113 0.48 23.08 -14.33
CA ASN A 113 -0.59 22.97 -13.32
C ASN A 113 -0.24 23.70 -12.01
N SER A 114 0.73 24.61 -12.03
CA SER A 114 1.28 25.29 -10.84
C SER A 114 0.21 25.76 -9.86
N ARG A 115 -0.85 26.42 -10.36
CA ARG A 115 -1.95 26.90 -9.52
C ARG A 115 -2.71 25.76 -8.85
N LYS A 116 -3.06 24.70 -9.61
CA LYS A 116 -3.82 23.58 -9.05
C LYS A 116 -2.99 22.78 -8.04
N ILE A 117 -1.71 22.58 -8.33
CA ILE A 117 -0.75 21.92 -7.43
C ILE A 117 -0.64 22.70 -6.13
N SER A 118 -0.47 24.02 -6.21
CA SER A 118 -0.46 24.91 -5.04
C SER A 118 -1.72 24.75 -4.18
N ASP A 119 -2.91 24.81 -4.80
CA ASP A 119 -4.18 24.63 -4.10
C ASP A 119 -4.29 23.25 -3.43
N LEU A 120 -3.87 22.17 -4.12
CA LEU A 120 -3.92 20.79 -3.61
C LEU A 120 -2.97 20.58 -2.44
N VAL A 121 -1.72 21.02 -2.56
CA VAL A 121 -0.71 20.95 -1.49
C VAL A 121 -1.22 21.65 -0.24
N HIS A 122 -1.71 22.89 -0.39
CA HIS A 122 -2.24 23.66 0.72
C HIS A 122 -3.38 22.92 1.44
N VAL A 123 -4.39 22.44 0.69
CA VAL A 123 -5.56 21.78 1.25
C VAL A 123 -5.20 20.46 1.93
N VAL A 124 -4.37 19.62 1.31
CA VAL A 124 -3.95 18.32 1.88
C VAL A 124 -3.17 18.55 3.16
N ARG A 125 -2.23 19.48 3.15
CA ARG A 125 -1.37 19.78 4.29
C ARG A 125 -2.16 20.36 5.47
N GLU A 126 -3.05 21.32 5.21
CA GLU A 126 -3.89 21.94 6.25
C GLU A 126 -4.84 20.93 6.90
N LYS A 127 -5.47 20.07 6.07
CA LYS A 127 -6.45 19.10 6.57
C LYS A 127 -5.81 17.95 7.35
N PHE A 128 -4.71 17.38 6.87
CA PHE A 128 -4.17 16.13 7.42
C PHE A 128 -2.93 16.33 8.30
N ARG A 129 -2.25 17.45 8.21
CA ARG A 129 -1.04 17.80 8.98
C ARG A 129 0.09 16.78 8.84
N VAL A 130 0.23 16.19 7.65
CA VAL A 130 1.28 15.25 7.28
C VAL A 130 2.23 15.92 6.29
N PRO A 131 3.48 15.47 6.17
CA PRO A 131 4.37 15.97 5.14
C PRO A 131 3.83 15.68 3.74
N VAL A 132 3.90 16.69 2.87
CA VAL A 132 3.44 16.61 1.49
C VAL A 132 4.61 16.84 0.55
N SER A 133 4.75 15.96 -0.45
CA SER A 133 5.66 16.15 -1.58
C SER A 133 4.93 16.52 -2.86
N VAL A 134 5.67 17.01 -3.83
CA VAL A 134 5.22 17.21 -5.20
C VAL A 134 6.12 16.43 -6.15
N ASP A 135 5.53 15.60 -7.01
CA ASP A 135 6.24 14.94 -8.12
C ASP A 135 6.05 15.75 -9.40
N SER A 136 7.06 16.53 -9.71
CA SER A 136 7.16 17.31 -10.93
C SER A 136 8.62 17.60 -11.29
N LEU A 137 8.90 17.70 -12.58
CA LEU A 137 10.18 18.22 -13.12
C LEU A 137 10.05 19.65 -13.64
N ASN A 138 8.86 20.26 -13.58
CA ASN A 138 8.61 21.64 -14.01
C ASN A 138 8.97 22.61 -12.87
N PRO A 139 9.97 23.51 -13.06
CA PRO A 139 10.37 24.47 -12.04
C PRO A 139 9.22 25.31 -11.48
N ALA A 140 8.28 25.77 -12.33
CA ALA A 140 7.15 26.58 -11.87
C ALA A 140 6.18 25.81 -10.96
N GLU A 141 5.93 24.53 -11.25
CA GLU A 141 5.10 23.67 -10.40
C GLU A 141 5.79 23.37 -9.07
N ILE A 142 7.11 23.10 -9.11
CA ILE A 142 7.91 22.86 -7.90
C ILE A 142 7.89 24.09 -6.99
N GLU A 143 8.19 25.28 -7.52
CA GLU A 143 8.20 26.52 -6.74
C GLU A 143 6.82 26.83 -6.16
N ALA A 144 5.73 26.70 -6.96
CA ALA A 144 4.37 26.91 -6.50
C ALA A 144 3.95 25.94 -5.39
N ALA A 145 4.36 24.66 -5.49
CA ALA A 145 4.11 23.67 -4.46
C ALA A 145 4.83 24.00 -3.15
N VAL A 146 6.09 24.38 -3.24
CA VAL A 146 6.91 24.72 -2.05
C VAL A 146 6.44 26.01 -1.40
N GLU A 147 6.01 27.01 -2.16
CA GLU A 147 5.36 28.23 -1.63
C GLU A 147 4.03 27.89 -0.92
N ALA A 148 3.27 26.93 -1.42
CA ALA A 148 2.06 26.42 -0.79
C ALA A 148 2.30 25.53 0.45
N GLY A 149 3.58 25.20 0.72
CA GLY A 149 3.99 24.47 1.92
C GLY A 149 4.47 23.04 1.69
N ALA A 150 4.70 22.59 0.46
CA ALA A 150 5.28 21.28 0.23
C ALA A 150 6.59 21.10 1.00
N ASP A 151 6.74 19.96 1.65
CA ASP A 151 7.85 19.62 2.54
C ASP A 151 8.97 18.90 1.80
N MET A 152 8.67 18.36 0.61
CA MET A 152 9.59 17.57 -0.20
C MET A 152 9.30 17.75 -1.70
N VAL A 153 10.31 17.61 -2.52
CA VAL A 153 10.25 17.67 -4.00
C VAL A 153 10.76 16.36 -4.60
N LEU A 154 9.96 15.76 -5.46
CA LEU A 154 10.29 14.72 -6.41
C LEU A 154 10.11 15.29 -7.82
N SER A 155 11.16 15.63 -8.65
CA SER A 155 12.56 15.39 -8.34
C SER A 155 13.40 16.54 -8.92
N LEU A 156 14.64 16.65 -8.49
CA LEU A 156 15.63 17.50 -9.17
C LEU A 156 16.56 16.62 -10.03
N ASP A 157 16.82 17.05 -11.24
CA ASP A 157 17.76 16.43 -12.16
C ASP A 157 18.69 17.48 -12.82
N TYR A 158 19.61 17.05 -13.67
CA TYR A 158 20.50 17.96 -14.41
C TYR A 158 19.78 18.94 -15.35
N GLY A 159 18.48 18.75 -15.58
CA GLY A 159 17.67 19.62 -16.43
C GLY A 159 16.97 20.75 -15.69
N ASN A 160 16.79 20.66 -14.37
CA ASN A 160 15.96 21.62 -13.63
C ASN A 160 16.59 22.20 -12.36
N PHE A 161 17.63 21.55 -11.75
CA PHE A 161 18.09 21.93 -10.42
C PHE A 161 18.63 23.38 -10.33
N GLU A 162 19.25 23.90 -11.41
CA GLU A 162 19.74 25.28 -11.45
C GLU A 162 18.65 26.33 -11.65
N GLU A 163 17.47 25.91 -12.12
CA GLU A 163 16.34 26.79 -12.42
C GLU A 163 15.39 26.95 -11.22
N VAL A 164 15.43 26.02 -10.25
CA VAL A 164 14.52 25.99 -9.11
C VAL A 164 15.17 26.63 -7.89
N LYS A 165 14.46 27.55 -7.23
CA LYS A 165 14.90 28.18 -5.98
C LYS A 165 14.12 27.62 -4.82
N LEU A 166 14.79 26.87 -3.95
CA LEU A 166 14.19 26.21 -2.81
C LEU A 166 14.77 26.69 -1.48
N PRO A 167 13.93 26.79 -0.45
CA PRO A 167 14.41 26.96 0.93
C PRO A 167 15.24 25.75 1.39
N SER A 168 16.24 25.96 2.23
CA SER A 168 17.15 24.92 2.70
C SER A 168 16.50 23.86 3.58
N ASP A 169 15.31 24.11 4.08
CA ASP A 169 14.53 23.20 4.94
C ASP A 169 13.62 22.24 4.14
N VAL A 170 13.48 22.43 2.83
CA VAL A 170 12.77 21.53 1.93
C VAL A 170 13.64 20.32 1.59
N ALA A 171 13.05 19.12 1.67
CA ALA A 171 13.73 17.91 1.22
C ALA A 171 13.64 17.77 -0.31
N VAL A 172 14.68 17.22 -0.92
CA VAL A 172 14.72 17.02 -2.38
C VAL A 172 15.22 15.62 -2.75
N THR A 173 14.62 15.02 -3.74
CA THR A 173 15.08 13.76 -4.34
C THR A 173 15.87 14.07 -5.61
N ILE A 174 17.01 13.43 -5.78
CA ILE A 174 17.95 13.65 -6.89
C ILE A 174 17.92 12.47 -7.85
N LEU A 175 17.65 12.75 -9.12
CA LEU A 175 17.73 11.82 -10.24
C LEU A 175 19.00 12.03 -11.07
N PRO A 176 19.59 10.96 -11.66
CA PRO A 176 20.77 11.06 -12.52
C PRO A 176 20.46 11.49 -13.96
N THR A 177 19.23 11.87 -14.23
CA THR A 177 18.72 12.18 -15.59
C THR A 177 18.95 13.63 -16.00
N ASN A 178 18.72 13.91 -17.26
CA ASN A 178 18.42 15.24 -17.78
C ASN A 178 17.20 15.11 -18.70
N VAL A 179 16.01 15.19 -18.10
CA VAL A 179 14.76 14.95 -18.83
C VAL A 179 14.53 15.98 -19.93
N LYS A 180 14.97 17.24 -19.76
CA LYS A 180 14.88 18.28 -20.81
C LYS A 180 15.63 17.91 -22.08
N LYS A 181 16.76 17.17 -21.94
CA LYS A 181 17.55 16.68 -23.07
C LYS A 181 17.22 15.25 -23.47
N GLY A 182 16.33 14.57 -22.76
CA GLY A 182 16.03 13.15 -22.96
C GLY A 182 17.20 12.21 -22.59
N GLU A 183 18.09 12.65 -21.70
CA GLU A 183 19.28 11.90 -21.30
C GLU A 183 18.99 11.08 -20.05
N ILE A 184 19.10 9.76 -20.18
CA ILE A 184 19.00 8.80 -19.06
C ILE A 184 20.26 7.92 -19.11
N PRO A 185 21.12 7.95 -18.08
CA PRO A 185 22.31 7.11 -18.04
C PRO A 185 21.91 5.63 -18.06
N ARG A 186 22.58 4.83 -18.88
CA ARG A 186 22.24 3.41 -19.07
C ARG A 186 23.06 2.45 -18.22
N SER A 187 24.34 2.80 -17.96
CA SER A 187 25.16 1.93 -17.13
C SER A 187 24.87 2.17 -15.65
N PRO A 188 24.82 1.10 -14.85
CA PRO A 188 24.60 1.19 -13.39
C PRO A 188 25.63 2.08 -12.70
N GLU A 189 26.89 1.96 -13.07
CA GLU A 189 27.99 2.73 -12.51
C GLU A 189 27.87 4.22 -12.84
N GLU A 190 27.49 4.55 -14.07
CA GLU A 190 27.27 5.94 -14.50
C GLU A 190 26.09 6.57 -13.76
N ARG A 191 24.99 5.83 -13.60
CA ARG A 191 23.83 6.29 -12.80
C ARG A 191 24.25 6.64 -11.37
N ALA A 192 24.89 5.71 -10.70
CA ALA A 192 25.34 5.90 -9.34
C ALA A 192 26.27 7.11 -9.21
N ARG A 193 27.24 7.22 -10.12
CA ARG A 193 28.18 8.34 -10.12
C ARG A 193 27.49 9.69 -10.39
N LYS A 194 26.65 9.78 -11.42
CA LYS A 194 25.90 11.01 -11.73
C LYS A 194 24.96 11.41 -10.60
N THR A 195 24.27 10.46 -9.99
CA THR A 195 23.44 10.74 -8.82
C THR A 195 24.27 11.35 -7.69
N LEU A 196 25.42 10.75 -7.37
CA LEU A 196 26.29 11.23 -6.30
C LEU A 196 26.90 12.62 -6.62
N GLU A 197 27.27 12.86 -7.89
CA GLU A 197 27.78 14.16 -8.33
C GLU A 197 26.72 15.25 -8.11
N LEU A 198 25.49 15.02 -8.59
CA LEU A 198 24.41 16.00 -8.43
C LEU A 198 23.98 16.18 -6.96
N VAL A 199 24.00 15.12 -6.13
CA VAL A 199 23.80 15.21 -4.68
C VAL A 199 24.81 16.19 -4.06
N LYS A 200 26.08 16.11 -4.45
CA LYS A 200 27.13 17.02 -3.95
C LYS A 200 26.95 18.45 -4.41
N GLU A 201 26.56 18.65 -5.67
CA GLU A 201 26.29 19.99 -6.24
C GLU A 201 25.09 20.64 -5.54
N VAL A 202 23.99 19.92 -5.37
CA VAL A 202 22.77 20.40 -4.72
C VAL A 202 23.03 20.73 -3.23
N ARG A 203 23.82 19.90 -2.53
CA ARG A 203 24.25 20.21 -1.16
C ARG A 203 25.17 21.43 -1.12
N GLY A 204 26.06 21.57 -2.09
CA GLY A 204 26.91 22.77 -2.26
C GLY A 204 26.11 24.04 -2.50
N ALA A 205 24.93 23.95 -3.11
CA ALA A 205 23.99 25.05 -3.28
C ALA A 205 23.16 25.37 -2.03
N GLY A 206 23.33 24.63 -0.91
CA GLY A 206 22.70 24.89 0.37
C GLY A 206 21.48 24.04 0.70
N LEU A 207 21.07 23.09 -0.15
CA LEU A 207 20.01 22.13 0.13
C LEU A 207 20.62 20.94 0.89
N VAL A 208 20.29 20.80 2.16
CA VAL A 208 20.93 19.80 3.05
C VAL A 208 20.12 18.53 3.22
N LYS A 209 18.81 18.58 2.98
CA LYS A 209 17.88 17.45 3.11
C LYS A 209 17.74 16.74 1.76
N VAL A 210 18.69 15.89 1.41
CA VAL A 210 18.79 15.27 0.10
C VAL A 210 18.61 13.77 0.18
N LEU A 211 17.68 13.25 -0.62
CA LEU A 211 17.56 11.84 -0.94
C LEU A 211 18.14 11.58 -2.34
N ALA A 212 18.68 10.41 -2.54
CA ALA A 212 19.17 9.99 -3.86
C ALA A 212 18.27 8.89 -4.42
N ASP A 213 17.93 9.00 -5.71
CA ASP A 213 17.23 7.99 -6.48
C ASP A 213 18.01 7.66 -7.76
N PRO A 214 18.88 6.62 -7.72
CA PRO A 214 19.55 6.12 -8.92
C PRO A 214 18.61 5.53 -9.99
N LEU A 215 17.31 5.71 -9.85
CA LEU A 215 16.21 5.36 -10.74
C LEU A 215 15.88 3.86 -10.76
N LEU A 216 14.83 3.46 -10.02
CA LEU A 216 14.29 2.12 -10.07
C LEU A 216 13.35 1.99 -11.28
N GLU A 217 13.71 1.08 -12.19
CA GLU A 217 13.00 0.87 -13.46
C GLU A 217 12.20 -0.43 -13.48
N PRO A 218 11.21 -0.54 -14.38
CA PRO A 218 10.43 -1.76 -14.58
C PRO A 218 11.30 -3.00 -14.86
N PRO A 219 10.85 -4.18 -14.42
CA PRO A 219 11.52 -5.44 -14.75
C PRO A 219 11.61 -5.69 -16.26
N ILE A 220 12.68 -6.38 -16.68
CA ILE A 220 12.98 -6.81 -18.05
C ILE A 220 13.34 -5.63 -18.97
N ASN A 221 12.48 -4.63 -19.09
CA ASN A 221 12.71 -3.49 -19.95
C ASN A 221 12.25 -2.18 -19.28
N PRO A 222 13.17 -1.25 -18.98
CA PRO A 222 14.62 -1.23 -19.20
C PRO A 222 15.42 -2.27 -18.41
N GLY A 223 14.96 -2.65 -17.19
CA GLY A 223 15.50 -3.76 -16.44
C GLY A 223 15.86 -3.46 -14.98
N ILE A 224 15.12 -4.06 -14.06
CA ILE A 224 15.31 -3.90 -12.61
C ILE A 224 16.71 -4.33 -12.13
N ALA A 225 17.33 -5.33 -12.77
CA ALA A 225 18.64 -5.84 -12.36
C ALA A 225 19.73 -4.75 -12.46
N ASN A 226 19.72 -3.97 -13.54
CA ASN A 226 20.64 -2.86 -13.70
C ASN A 226 20.31 -1.69 -12.78
N SER A 227 19.02 -1.43 -12.56
CA SER A 227 18.58 -0.43 -11.58
C SER A 227 19.11 -0.78 -10.18
N LEU A 228 18.90 -1.99 -9.70
CA LEU A 228 19.39 -2.43 -8.39
C LEU A 228 20.92 -2.32 -8.28
N ARG A 229 21.66 -2.71 -9.34
CA ARG A 229 23.12 -2.49 -9.36
C ARG A 229 23.49 -1.02 -9.21
N SER A 230 22.72 -0.07 -9.76
CA SER A 230 22.96 1.35 -9.57
C SER A 230 22.86 1.77 -8.10
N TYR A 231 21.87 1.23 -7.37
CA TYR A 231 21.73 1.49 -5.94
C TYR A 231 22.87 0.87 -5.12
N PHE A 232 23.31 -0.35 -5.44
CA PHE A 232 24.47 -0.96 -4.79
C PHE A 232 25.74 -0.14 -5.04
N PHE A 233 26.03 0.24 -6.29
CA PHE A 233 27.17 1.11 -6.60
C PHE A 233 27.10 2.47 -5.91
N PHE A 234 25.90 3.05 -5.82
CA PHE A 234 25.73 4.30 -5.08
C PHE A 234 26.06 4.10 -3.61
N ARG A 235 25.55 3.03 -2.98
CA ARG A 235 25.78 2.74 -1.55
C ARG A 235 27.24 2.45 -1.25
N ASP A 236 27.96 1.81 -2.15
CA ASP A 236 29.42 1.59 -2.05
C ASP A 236 30.21 2.91 -2.05
N MET A 237 29.70 3.96 -2.69
CA MET A 237 30.34 5.29 -2.76
C MET A 237 29.87 6.26 -1.67
N ASP A 238 28.66 6.08 -1.17
CA ASP A 238 28.01 6.95 -0.17
C ASP A 238 27.14 6.12 0.77
N GLU A 239 27.63 5.91 1.99
CA GLU A 239 26.98 5.10 3.01
C GLU A 239 25.89 5.85 3.77
N VAL A 240 25.84 7.20 3.68
CA VAL A 240 25.02 8.03 4.58
C VAL A 240 23.84 8.74 3.90
N THR A 241 23.88 8.96 2.61
CA THR A 241 22.76 9.63 1.92
C THR A 241 21.56 8.71 1.87
N PRO A 242 20.38 9.11 2.42
CA PRO A 242 19.16 8.33 2.30
C PRO A 242 18.75 8.14 0.84
N LEU A 243 18.22 6.94 0.53
CA LEU A 243 17.77 6.57 -0.81
C LEU A 243 16.24 6.59 -0.88
N LEU A 244 15.73 6.78 -2.10
CA LEU A 244 14.33 6.59 -2.45
C LEU A 244 14.20 5.46 -3.48
N PHE A 245 13.17 4.61 -3.34
CA PHE A 245 12.73 3.63 -4.34
C PHE A 245 11.35 4.01 -4.87
N GLY A 246 11.21 4.12 -6.19
CA GLY A 246 9.92 4.15 -6.86
C GLY A 246 9.33 2.73 -6.98
N ALA A 247 8.76 2.20 -5.90
CA ALA A 247 8.23 0.82 -5.89
C ALA A 247 7.09 0.60 -6.89
N GLY A 248 6.28 1.64 -7.16
CA GLY A 248 5.25 1.63 -8.19
C GLY A 248 5.79 1.26 -9.56
N ASN A 249 7.01 1.71 -9.92
CA ASN A 249 7.67 1.37 -11.18
C ASN A 249 7.93 -0.13 -11.38
N VAL A 250 7.87 -0.90 -10.32
CA VAL A 250 8.01 -2.36 -10.38
C VAL A 250 6.65 -3.03 -10.28
N THR A 251 5.86 -2.67 -9.30
CA THR A 251 4.60 -3.34 -8.98
C THR A 251 3.56 -3.16 -10.09
N GLU A 252 3.45 -1.98 -10.68
CA GLU A 252 2.52 -1.71 -11.77
C GLU A 252 2.87 -2.42 -13.08
N PHE A 253 4.14 -2.79 -13.27
CA PHE A 253 4.63 -3.41 -14.50
C PHE A 253 4.80 -4.93 -14.41
N ILE A 254 4.26 -5.56 -13.37
CA ILE A 254 4.21 -7.01 -13.21
C ILE A 254 2.75 -7.46 -13.15
N ASP A 255 2.38 -8.43 -13.98
CA ASP A 255 1.06 -9.06 -13.92
C ASP A 255 1.08 -10.22 -12.90
N ALA A 256 1.16 -9.84 -11.63
CA ALA A 256 1.13 -10.75 -10.49
C ALA A 256 0.51 -10.03 -9.27
N ASP A 257 0.13 -10.82 -8.24
CA ASP A 257 -0.34 -10.24 -6.99
C ASP A 257 0.76 -9.38 -6.35
N SER A 258 0.42 -8.15 -5.99
CA SER A 258 1.35 -7.10 -5.53
C SER A 258 2.03 -7.42 -4.20
N VAL A 259 1.37 -8.16 -3.30
CA VAL A 259 1.85 -8.43 -1.93
C VAL A 259 3.26 -9.00 -1.91
N GLY A 260 3.53 -10.06 -2.69
CA GLY A 260 4.85 -10.69 -2.73
C GLY A 260 5.93 -9.76 -3.29
N VAL A 261 5.59 -8.96 -4.29
CA VAL A 261 6.48 -7.96 -4.92
C VAL A 261 6.82 -6.87 -3.91
N ASN A 262 5.81 -6.28 -3.26
CA ASN A 262 5.99 -5.21 -2.28
C ASN A 262 6.77 -5.66 -1.05
N VAL A 263 6.52 -6.88 -0.56
CA VAL A 263 7.32 -7.46 0.55
C VAL A 263 8.78 -7.60 0.16
N PHE A 264 9.06 -8.16 -1.02
CA PHE A 264 10.43 -8.32 -1.49
C PHE A 264 11.15 -6.98 -1.68
N LEU A 265 10.47 -5.99 -2.28
CA LEU A 265 11.02 -4.64 -2.45
C LEU A 265 11.30 -3.95 -1.09
N ALA A 266 10.41 -4.10 -0.11
CA ALA A 266 10.61 -3.52 1.22
C ALA A 266 11.79 -4.16 1.98
N LEU A 267 11.98 -5.48 1.86
CA LEU A 267 13.12 -6.19 2.43
C LEU A 267 14.44 -5.71 1.80
N LEU A 268 14.48 -5.66 0.47
CA LEU A 268 15.64 -5.20 -0.28
C LEU A 268 15.95 -3.71 0.01
N ALA A 269 14.93 -2.89 0.08
CA ALA A 269 15.04 -1.48 0.44
C ALA A 269 15.69 -1.32 1.83
N GLN A 270 15.25 -2.11 2.82
CA GLN A 270 15.79 -2.06 4.17
C GLN A 270 17.25 -2.53 4.24
N GLU A 271 17.66 -3.51 3.42
CA GLU A 271 19.06 -3.95 3.32
C GLU A 271 19.96 -2.84 2.73
N LEU A 272 19.48 -2.15 1.69
CA LEU A 272 20.21 -1.08 0.99
C LEU A 272 20.21 0.27 1.74
N GLY A 273 19.49 0.39 2.87
CA GLY A 273 19.34 1.67 3.55
C GLY A 273 18.50 2.67 2.75
N VAL A 274 17.54 2.17 1.96
CA VAL A 274 16.50 3.00 1.36
C VAL A 274 15.64 3.54 2.49
N ALA A 275 15.38 4.83 2.47
CA ALA A 275 14.66 5.51 3.52
C ALA A 275 13.19 5.78 3.17
N VAL A 276 12.87 5.85 1.88
CA VAL A 276 11.51 6.11 1.37
C VAL A 276 11.15 5.16 0.24
N LEU A 277 9.99 4.51 0.35
CA LEU A 277 9.33 3.79 -0.73
C LEU A 277 8.18 4.65 -1.25
N LEU A 278 8.27 5.09 -2.49
CA LEU A 278 7.18 5.71 -3.23
C LEU A 278 6.31 4.61 -3.83
N THR A 279 5.02 4.63 -3.53
CA THR A 279 4.04 3.67 -4.06
C THR A 279 2.75 4.37 -4.45
N THR A 280 2.00 3.76 -5.33
CA THR A 280 0.71 4.27 -5.81
C THR A 280 -0.29 3.14 -5.99
N GLU A 281 -1.57 3.49 -6.05
CA GLU A 281 -2.69 2.57 -6.33
C GLU A 281 -3.50 3.05 -7.55
N ASN A 282 -2.81 3.49 -8.59
CA ASN A 282 -3.48 3.96 -9.81
C ASN A 282 -4.08 2.80 -10.63
N SER A 283 -3.34 1.72 -10.76
CA SER A 283 -3.81 0.48 -11.41
C SER A 283 -4.68 -0.36 -10.48
N VAL A 284 -5.70 -1.03 -11.03
CA VAL A 284 -6.58 -1.96 -10.28
C VAL A 284 -5.79 -3.06 -9.57
N LYS A 285 -4.73 -3.58 -10.19
CA LYS A 285 -3.87 -4.63 -9.61
C LYS A 285 -2.99 -4.13 -8.46
N CYS A 286 -2.86 -2.81 -8.32
CA CYS A 286 -2.10 -2.17 -7.23
C CYS A 286 -2.99 -1.73 -6.05
N ARG A 287 -4.26 -2.06 -6.04
CA ARG A 287 -5.12 -1.77 -4.88
C ARG A 287 -4.59 -2.45 -3.63
N GLY A 288 -4.40 -1.68 -2.57
CA GLY A 288 -3.83 -2.16 -1.31
C GLY A 288 -2.31 -2.07 -1.22
N CYS A 289 -1.59 -1.63 -2.28
CA CYS A 289 -0.13 -1.52 -2.27
C CYS A 289 0.40 -0.65 -1.12
N VAL A 290 -0.27 0.44 -0.77
CA VAL A 290 0.13 1.30 0.36
C VAL A 290 0.12 0.50 1.67
N ARG A 291 -0.95 -0.26 1.93
CA ARG A 291 -1.07 -1.11 3.12
C ARG A 291 -0.06 -2.25 3.12
N GLU A 292 0.19 -2.85 1.96
CA GLU A 292 1.16 -3.93 1.80
C GLU A 292 2.58 -3.45 2.11
N VAL A 293 3.00 -2.31 1.56
CA VAL A 293 4.31 -1.69 1.84
C VAL A 293 4.40 -1.27 3.30
N ALA A 294 3.34 -0.69 3.87
CA ALA A 294 3.29 -0.30 5.28
C ALA A 294 3.42 -1.49 6.24
N ALA A 295 2.88 -2.66 5.89
CA ALA A 295 3.06 -3.88 6.66
C ALA A 295 4.46 -4.50 6.42
N ALA A 296 4.91 -4.54 5.18
CA ALA A 296 6.18 -5.13 4.78
C ALA A 296 7.38 -4.42 5.39
N ARG A 297 7.36 -3.06 5.47
CA ARG A 297 8.45 -2.29 6.10
C ARG A 297 8.65 -2.64 7.58
N LYS A 298 7.55 -2.96 8.30
CA LYS A 298 7.62 -3.36 9.71
C LYS A 298 8.37 -4.68 9.85
N LEU A 299 8.00 -5.65 9.00
CA LEU A 299 8.68 -6.95 8.93
C LEU A 299 10.17 -6.79 8.57
N ALA A 300 10.48 -5.97 7.56
CA ALA A 300 11.83 -5.72 7.09
C ALA A 300 12.71 -5.07 8.16
N TYR A 301 12.20 -4.01 8.80
CA TYR A 301 12.95 -3.31 9.84
C TYR A 301 13.20 -4.18 11.08
N MET A 302 12.20 -4.93 11.54
CA MET A 302 12.35 -5.86 12.65
C MET A 302 13.39 -6.94 12.34
N ALA A 303 13.38 -7.49 11.13
CA ALA A 303 14.36 -8.48 10.70
C ALA A 303 15.78 -7.91 10.74
N LYS A 304 15.98 -6.69 10.21
CA LYS A 304 17.28 -5.98 10.25
C LYS A 304 17.72 -5.69 11.66
N ALA A 305 16.86 -5.10 12.50
CA ALA A 305 17.19 -4.71 13.89
C ALA A 305 17.53 -5.92 14.76
N LEU A 306 16.89 -7.08 14.52
CA LEU A 306 17.15 -8.32 15.24
C LEU A 306 18.22 -9.20 14.58
N SER A 307 18.78 -8.77 13.43
CA SER A 307 19.74 -9.54 12.64
C SER A 307 19.29 -10.98 12.36
N THR A 308 18.02 -11.13 11.95
CA THR A 308 17.39 -12.43 11.73
C THR A 308 16.58 -12.43 10.42
N PRO A 309 16.34 -13.60 9.80
CA PRO A 309 15.44 -13.67 8.65
C PRO A 309 14.03 -13.12 8.98
N PRO A 310 13.31 -12.57 7.99
CA PRO A 310 11.97 -11.97 8.18
C PRO A 310 10.89 -13.05 8.38
N LYS A 311 11.04 -13.83 9.45
CA LYS A 311 10.18 -14.97 9.76
C LYS A 311 9.96 -15.09 11.26
N ASP A 312 8.71 -15.36 11.66
CA ASP A 312 8.33 -15.59 13.07
C ASP A 312 8.58 -14.38 14.01
N LEU A 313 8.48 -13.16 13.48
CA LEU A 313 8.72 -11.91 14.21
C LEU A 313 7.46 -11.27 14.82
N GLY A 314 6.30 -11.93 14.73
CA GLY A 314 5.02 -11.39 15.20
C GLY A 314 4.33 -10.45 14.20
N VAL A 315 4.98 -10.17 13.08
CA VAL A 315 4.42 -9.47 11.91
C VAL A 315 4.50 -10.40 10.73
N ASP A 316 3.45 -10.46 9.94
CA ASP A 316 3.41 -11.16 8.65
C ASP A 316 2.56 -10.38 7.64
N VAL A 317 2.63 -10.76 6.39
CA VAL A 317 1.93 -10.13 5.25
C VAL A 317 1.18 -11.21 4.44
N PHE A 318 0.70 -12.24 5.12
CA PHE A 318 -0.13 -13.26 4.46
C PHE A 318 -1.53 -12.72 4.20
N VAL A 319 -2.01 -12.83 2.96
CA VAL A 319 -3.37 -12.43 2.55
C VAL A 319 -4.16 -13.65 2.11
N ALA A 320 -3.69 -14.38 1.09
CA ALA A 320 -4.42 -15.50 0.51
C ALA A 320 -4.00 -16.87 1.04
N LYS A 321 -2.84 -16.97 1.68
CA LYS A 321 -2.30 -18.23 2.22
C LYS A 321 -2.10 -18.13 3.73
N SER A 322 -2.16 -19.26 4.42
CA SER A 322 -1.88 -19.36 5.84
C SER A 322 -0.45 -19.83 6.09
N LYS A 323 0.16 -19.33 7.17
CA LYS A 323 1.49 -19.72 7.62
C LYS A 323 1.54 -21.16 8.13
N LYS A 324 0.43 -21.63 8.72
CA LYS A 324 0.26 -22.95 9.34
C LYS A 324 -1.18 -23.42 9.16
N GLU A 325 -1.39 -24.70 9.26
CA GLU A 325 -2.71 -25.26 9.52
C GLU A 325 -3.09 -25.04 10.98
N TYR A 326 -4.28 -24.51 11.22
CA TYR A 326 -4.77 -24.15 12.55
C TYR A 326 -5.90 -25.06 13.04
N PHE A 327 -6.31 -26.03 12.24
CA PHE A 327 -7.44 -26.89 12.50
C PHE A 327 -7.02 -28.36 12.47
N GLU A 328 -7.35 -29.10 13.53
CA GLU A 328 -7.28 -30.56 13.54
C GLU A 328 -8.69 -31.09 13.22
N PRO A 329 -8.85 -31.86 12.15
CA PRO A 329 -10.17 -32.40 11.82
C PRO A 329 -10.68 -33.33 12.94
N PRO A 330 -12.00 -33.34 13.19
CA PRO A 330 -12.59 -34.30 14.14
C PRO A 330 -12.41 -35.72 13.62
N ASP A 331 -12.45 -36.69 14.56
CA ASP A 331 -12.51 -38.11 14.21
C ASP A 331 -13.82 -38.41 13.47
N THR A 332 -13.72 -38.96 12.28
CA THR A 332 -14.86 -39.30 11.42
C THR A 332 -14.95 -40.78 11.14
N GLU A 333 -14.21 -41.63 11.89
CA GLU A 333 -14.25 -43.09 11.73
C GLU A 333 -15.67 -43.61 11.93
N GLY A 334 -16.14 -44.42 11.01
CA GLY A 334 -17.48 -45.00 11.02
C GLY A 334 -18.63 -44.06 10.61
N MET A 335 -18.37 -42.80 10.28
CA MET A 335 -19.41 -41.89 9.82
C MET A 335 -19.79 -42.17 8.37
N ARG A 336 -21.10 -41.97 8.04
CA ARG A 336 -21.55 -42.03 6.66
C ARG A 336 -21.11 -40.78 5.91
N VAL A 337 -20.31 -40.98 4.87
CA VAL A 337 -19.93 -39.89 3.96
C VAL A 337 -21.01 -39.71 2.88
N ILE A 338 -21.50 -38.50 2.71
CA ILE A 338 -22.40 -38.11 1.62
C ILE A 338 -21.57 -37.29 0.66
N SER A 339 -21.38 -37.81 -0.54
CA SER A 339 -20.64 -37.12 -1.62
C SER A 339 -21.45 -35.96 -2.20
N GLU A 340 -20.78 -34.98 -2.78
CA GLU A 340 -21.42 -33.90 -3.54
C GLU A 340 -22.32 -34.45 -4.66
N VAL A 341 -23.42 -33.76 -4.91
CA VAL A 341 -24.33 -34.04 -6.01
C VAL A 341 -24.18 -32.95 -7.07
N LYS A 342 -23.86 -33.38 -8.29
CA LYS A 342 -23.85 -32.46 -9.42
C LYS A 342 -25.28 -32.28 -9.91
N VAL A 343 -25.79 -31.04 -9.85
CA VAL A 343 -27.12 -30.69 -10.33
C VAL A 343 -26.91 -29.82 -11.58
N ASP A 344 -27.40 -30.30 -12.71
CA ASP A 344 -27.26 -29.63 -14.00
C ASP A 344 -28.52 -28.80 -14.40
N ASP A 345 -29.61 -28.86 -13.60
CA ASP A 345 -30.86 -28.19 -13.90
C ASP A 345 -30.97 -26.83 -13.19
N TYR A 346 -30.89 -25.76 -13.96
CA TYR A 346 -31.17 -24.41 -13.45
C TYR A 346 -32.69 -24.15 -13.51
N SER A 347 -33.28 -23.85 -12.34
CA SER A 347 -34.67 -23.39 -12.24
C SER A 347 -34.69 -21.94 -11.75
N PRO A 348 -35.23 -20.99 -12.56
CA PRO A 348 -35.36 -19.61 -12.12
C PRO A 348 -36.23 -19.48 -10.87
N ASP A 349 -35.84 -18.62 -9.93
CA ASP A 349 -36.69 -18.30 -8.79
C ASP A 349 -37.92 -17.53 -9.21
N PRO A 350 -39.14 -17.98 -8.85
CA PRO A 350 -40.37 -17.31 -9.27
C PRO A 350 -40.55 -15.90 -8.67
N LEU A 351 -39.80 -15.56 -7.60
CA LEU A 351 -39.89 -14.24 -6.99
C LEU A 351 -39.02 -13.20 -7.67
N GLY A 352 -38.00 -13.62 -8.42
CA GLY A 352 -37.14 -12.68 -9.15
C GLY A 352 -35.67 -13.09 -9.16
N TYR A 353 -34.80 -12.11 -9.47
CA TYR A 353 -33.35 -12.31 -9.55
C TYR A 353 -32.58 -11.14 -8.97
N PHE A 354 -31.29 -11.38 -8.74
CA PHE A 354 -30.38 -10.41 -8.17
C PHE A 354 -29.22 -10.13 -9.10
N THR A 355 -28.84 -8.84 -9.21
CA THR A 355 -27.60 -8.40 -9.84
C THR A 355 -26.67 -7.88 -8.74
N ILE A 356 -25.49 -8.48 -8.62
CA ILE A 356 -24.52 -8.16 -7.57
C ILE A 356 -23.30 -7.51 -8.20
N TRP A 357 -22.77 -6.45 -7.56
CA TRP A 357 -21.50 -5.84 -7.94
C TRP A 357 -20.78 -5.25 -6.74
N VAL A 358 -19.49 -4.99 -6.89
CA VAL A 358 -18.63 -4.37 -5.88
C VAL A 358 -18.20 -2.99 -6.36
N SER A 359 -18.36 -2.00 -5.51
CA SER A 359 -17.75 -0.68 -5.67
C SER A 359 -16.63 -0.53 -4.67
N HIS A 360 -15.40 -0.48 -5.17
CA HIS A 360 -14.22 -0.24 -4.31
C HIS A 360 -14.12 1.21 -3.87
N ASP A 361 -14.60 2.15 -4.68
CA ASP A 361 -14.64 3.57 -4.34
C ASP A 361 -15.57 3.85 -3.14
N ASP A 362 -16.70 3.14 -3.07
CA ASP A 362 -17.64 3.24 -1.96
C ASP A 362 -17.31 2.26 -0.81
N GLY A 363 -16.40 1.31 -1.05
CA GLY A 363 -16.07 0.22 -0.13
C GLY A 363 -17.27 -0.66 0.20
N ARG A 364 -18.16 -0.94 -0.79
CA ARG A 364 -19.43 -1.65 -0.59
C ARG A 364 -19.74 -2.66 -1.68
N ILE A 365 -20.53 -3.65 -1.27
CA ILE A 365 -21.25 -4.57 -2.14
C ILE A 365 -22.63 -3.99 -2.37
N PHE A 366 -23.07 -3.97 -3.60
CA PHE A 366 -24.42 -3.60 -4.01
C PHE A 366 -25.15 -4.82 -4.58
N THR A 367 -26.43 -4.95 -4.26
CA THR A 367 -27.27 -6.05 -4.71
C THR A 367 -28.62 -5.49 -5.10
N LEU A 368 -28.92 -5.53 -6.39
CA LEU A 368 -30.18 -5.06 -6.96
C LEU A 368 -31.10 -6.26 -7.17
N TYR A 369 -32.22 -6.28 -6.45
CA TYR A 369 -33.32 -7.20 -6.68
C TYR A 369 -34.26 -6.66 -7.79
N ARG A 370 -34.71 -7.55 -8.67
CA ARG A 370 -35.76 -7.33 -9.63
C ARG A 370 -36.70 -8.52 -9.67
N GLY A 371 -38.00 -8.29 -9.40
CA GLY A 371 -38.97 -9.38 -9.36
C GLY A 371 -40.38 -8.94 -9.03
N VAL A 372 -41.17 -9.88 -8.54
CA VAL A 372 -42.60 -9.69 -8.27
C VAL A 372 -42.91 -8.62 -7.22
N LYS A 373 -41.94 -8.28 -6.36
CA LYS A 373 -42.07 -7.21 -5.36
C LYS A 373 -41.50 -5.86 -5.84
N GLY A 374 -41.19 -5.71 -7.12
CA GLY A 374 -40.63 -4.51 -7.71
C GLY A 374 -39.10 -4.54 -7.74
N GLU A 375 -38.46 -3.38 -7.63
CA GLU A 375 -37.01 -3.23 -7.60
C GLU A 375 -36.57 -2.75 -6.21
N MET A 376 -35.48 -3.35 -5.63
CA MET A 376 -34.93 -2.97 -4.37
C MET A 376 -33.41 -3.04 -4.42
N LEU A 377 -32.73 -2.02 -3.91
CA LEU A 377 -31.27 -1.97 -3.85
C LEU A 377 -30.79 -2.16 -2.40
N PHE A 378 -29.95 -3.15 -2.21
CA PHE A 378 -29.25 -3.41 -0.96
C PHE A 378 -27.79 -2.98 -1.09
N ALA A 379 -27.22 -2.39 -0.04
CA ALA A 379 -25.82 -1.98 -0.01
C ALA A 379 -25.22 -2.24 1.36
N GLY A 380 -24.02 -2.82 1.41
CA GLY A 380 -23.34 -3.14 2.66
C GLY A 380 -21.90 -3.62 2.44
N ARG A 381 -21.24 -3.96 3.53
CA ARG A 381 -19.87 -4.53 3.50
C ARG A 381 -19.84 -6.02 3.79
N SER A 382 -20.91 -6.56 4.38
CA SER A 382 -21.01 -7.94 4.82
C SER A 382 -22.04 -8.70 3.99
N ALA A 383 -21.60 -9.80 3.40
CA ALA A 383 -22.43 -10.77 2.69
C ALA A 383 -23.58 -11.29 3.56
N GLU A 384 -23.24 -11.65 4.80
CA GLU A 384 -24.22 -12.16 5.77
C GLU A 384 -25.32 -11.14 6.06
N HIS A 385 -24.96 -9.87 6.29
CA HIS A 385 -25.94 -8.84 6.63
C HIS A 385 -26.84 -8.49 5.42
N ILE A 386 -26.26 -8.44 4.21
CA ILE A 386 -27.03 -8.23 2.98
C ILE A 386 -27.99 -9.42 2.76
N GLY A 387 -27.48 -10.64 2.86
CA GLY A 387 -28.28 -11.87 2.72
C GLY A 387 -29.44 -11.93 3.72
N LYS A 388 -29.19 -11.63 4.99
CA LYS A 388 -30.24 -11.55 6.04
C LYS A 388 -31.30 -10.49 5.71
N ALA A 389 -30.89 -9.31 5.23
CA ALA A 389 -31.83 -8.27 4.83
C ALA A 389 -32.72 -8.70 3.65
N ILE A 390 -32.14 -9.35 2.63
CA ILE A 390 -32.87 -9.91 1.49
C ILE A 390 -33.89 -10.98 1.94
N LEU A 391 -33.47 -11.88 2.84
CA LEU A 391 -34.35 -12.91 3.38
C LEU A 391 -35.49 -12.32 4.22
N SER A 392 -35.25 -11.28 5.01
CA SER A 392 -36.26 -10.61 5.82
C SER A 392 -37.36 -9.93 4.97
N GLU A 393 -37.01 -9.49 3.76
CA GLU A 393 -37.97 -8.95 2.78
C GLU A 393 -38.72 -10.04 2.02
N GLY A 394 -38.36 -11.33 2.21
CA GLY A 394 -39.01 -12.47 1.56
C GLY A 394 -38.86 -12.45 0.05
N LEU A 395 -37.68 -12.15 -0.45
CA LEU A 395 -37.37 -11.98 -1.88
C LEU A 395 -36.79 -13.24 -2.52
N VAL A 396 -36.63 -14.32 -1.79
CA VAL A 396 -36.07 -15.60 -2.25
C VAL A 396 -37.15 -16.68 -2.11
N GLY A 397 -37.48 -17.33 -3.20
CA GLY A 397 -38.55 -18.32 -3.24
C GLY A 397 -38.08 -19.77 -3.13
N SER A 398 -36.79 -20.04 -3.35
CA SER A 398 -36.21 -21.38 -3.23
C SER A 398 -34.96 -21.43 -2.38
N LEU A 399 -34.72 -22.58 -1.73
CA LEU A 399 -33.51 -22.80 -0.94
C LEU A 399 -32.24 -22.84 -1.83
N GLU A 400 -32.39 -23.33 -3.06
CA GLU A 400 -31.30 -23.39 -4.03
C GLU A 400 -30.84 -21.97 -4.40
N HIS A 401 -31.81 -21.06 -4.64
CA HIS A 401 -31.49 -19.65 -4.89
C HIS A 401 -30.87 -18.96 -3.65
N ALA A 402 -31.30 -19.32 -2.45
CA ALA A 402 -30.67 -18.82 -1.22
C ALA A 402 -29.21 -19.26 -1.09
N ILE A 403 -28.89 -20.51 -1.42
CA ILE A 403 -27.52 -21.04 -1.43
C ILE A 403 -26.68 -20.33 -2.50
N TYR A 404 -27.22 -20.18 -3.71
CA TYR A 404 -26.56 -19.44 -4.80
C TYR A 404 -26.25 -18.00 -4.39
N LEU A 405 -27.26 -17.30 -3.86
CA LEU A 405 -27.14 -15.91 -3.43
C LEU A 405 -26.09 -15.75 -2.33
N GLY A 406 -26.10 -16.63 -1.32
CA GLY A 406 -25.10 -16.63 -0.25
C GLY A 406 -23.68 -16.82 -0.78
N ARG A 407 -23.49 -17.74 -1.73
CA ARG A 407 -22.20 -17.98 -2.40
C ARG A 407 -21.72 -16.76 -3.18
N GLU A 408 -22.60 -16.14 -3.97
CA GLU A 408 -22.23 -14.97 -4.79
C GLU A 408 -21.96 -13.73 -3.92
N LEU A 409 -22.72 -13.50 -2.85
CA LEU A 409 -22.46 -12.44 -1.89
C LEU A 409 -21.11 -12.63 -1.19
N GLU A 410 -20.79 -13.87 -0.76
CA GLU A 410 -19.47 -14.15 -0.14
C GLU A 410 -18.32 -13.92 -1.12
N LYS A 411 -18.45 -14.34 -2.38
CA LYS A 411 -17.48 -14.05 -3.44
C LYS A 411 -17.29 -12.53 -3.62
N ALA A 412 -18.37 -11.75 -3.59
CA ALA A 412 -18.33 -10.30 -3.68
C ALA A 412 -17.61 -9.68 -2.45
N GLU A 413 -17.86 -10.20 -1.24
CA GLU A 413 -17.16 -9.75 -0.01
C GLU A 413 -15.66 -10.06 -0.06
N VAL A 414 -15.29 -11.26 -0.50
CA VAL A 414 -13.88 -11.64 -0.70
C VAL A 414 -13.21 -10.71 -1.72
N CYS A 415 -13.88 -10.44 -2.86
CA CYS A 415 -13.36 -9.50 -3.85
C CYS A 415 -13.19 -8.07 -3.29
N LEU A 416 -14.17 -7.62 -2.48
CA LEU A 416 -14.07 -6.30 -1.83
C LEU A 416 -12.85 -6.23 -0.89
N LYS A 417 -12.63 -7.27 -0.07
CA LYS A 417 -11.51 -7.35 0.87
C LYS A 417 -10.14 -7.42 0.18
N LEU A 418 -10.07 -8.13 -0.95
CA LEU A 418 -8.84 -8.34 -1.72
C LEU A 418 -8.54 -7.20 -2.73
N GLY A 419 -9.43 -6.23 -2.90
CA GLY A 419 -9.31 -5.23 -3.95
C GLY A 419 -9.52 -5.79 -5.37
N LYS A 420 -10.07 -7.00 -5.50
CA LYS A 420 -10.28 -7.71 -6.76
C LYS A 420 -11.59 -7.33 -7.43
N SER A 421 -11.61 -7.34 -8.76
CA SER A 421 -12.87 -7.19 -9.52
C SER A 421 -13.76 -8.41 -9.29
N TYR A 422 -15.04 -8.16 -8.98
CA TYR A 422 -16.05 -9.19 -8.86
C TYR A 422 -16.87 -9.28 -10.16
N VAL A 423 -17.05 -10.49 -10.65
CA VAL A 423 -17.95 -10.81 -11.76
C VAL A 423 -18.85 -11.95 -11.30
N GLN A 424 -20.17 -11.71 -11.36
CA GLN A 424 -21.16 -12.71 -10.96
C GLN A 424 -21.03 -13.98 -11.83
N ASP A 425 -21.20 -15.16 -11.23
CA ASP A 425 -21.06 -16.48 -11.84
C ASP A 425 -19.63 -16.87 -12.30
N VAL A 426 -18.62 -16.04 -12.03
CA VAL A 426 -17.22 -16.34 -12.32
C VAL A 426 -16.49 -16.69 -11.02
N ASP A 427 -15.57 -17.64 -11.09
CA ASP A 427 -14.74 -18.00 -9.91
C ASP A 427 -13.81 -16.86 -9.51
N VAL A 428 -13.71 -16.64 -8.18
CA VAL A 428 -12.83 -15.57 -7.62
C VAL A 428 -11.36 -15.91 -7.84
N PHE A 429 -11.02 -17.16 -7.64
CA PHE A 429 -9.65 -17.65 -7.84
C PHE A 429 -9.63 -18.51 -9.09
N GLY A 430 -9.29 -17.89 -10.23
CA GLY A 430 -9.01 -18.64 -11.46
C GLY A 430 -7.75 -19.46 -11.30
N GLY A 431 -7.72 -20.67 -11.89
CA GLY A 431 -6.48 -21.45 -12.02
C GLY A 431 -5.43 -20.68 -12.85
N TRP A 432 -4.19 -21.11 -12.77
CA TRP A 432 -3.14 -20.64 -13.67
C TRP A 432 -3.61 -20.94 -15.11
N HIS A 433 -3.86 -19.90 -15.87
CA HIS A 433 -4.14 -20.07 -17.30
C HIS A 433 -2.81 -20.44 -17.98
N GLU A 434 -2.71 -21.65 -18.50
CA GLU A 434 -1.62 -22.11 -19.37
C GLU A 434 -1.63 -21.37 -20.72
#